data_baa04f0e50045948a43b91a48895b4d0
#
_entry.id   baa04f0e50045948a43b91a48895b4d0
#
_cell.length_a   1.000
_cell.length_b   1.000
_cell.length_c   1.000
_cell.angle_alpha   90.00
_cell.angle_beta   90.00
_cell.angle_gamma   90.00
#
_symmetry.space_group_name_H-M   'P 1'
#
loop_
_entity.id
_entity.type
_entity.pdbx_description
1 polymer ?
#
loop_
_entity_poly.entity_id
_entity_poly.type
_entity_poly.pdbx_seq_one_letter_code
_entity_poly.pdbx_strand_id
1 'polypeptide(L)'
;MRRGFTILEILVSVTLISIVVLGIVRIESQNQQIAHYISGRVKSELTNTLFLVPRVMRYNKEEKSADILLERLHGDKDITRKTLKETKRKINISDPLPIGKLPIPVEVRAVMLKSEYSARYYRIKF
;
A
#
# COMPACT_ATOMS: atom_id res chain seq x y z
N MET A 1 -13.64 -56.99 26.19
CA MET A 1 -12.22 -56.69 26.47
C MET A 1 -11.98 -55.19 26.24
N ARG A 2 -11.66 -54.48 27.28
CA ARG A 2 -11.18 -53.09 27.14
C ARG A 2 -9.73 -53.16 26.71
N ARG A 3 -9.44 -52.87 25.45
CA ARG A 3 -8.07 -52.68 24.99
C ARG A 3 -7.62 -51.31 25.49
N GLY A 4 -6.70 -51.30 26.46
CA GLY A 4 -6.05 -50.07 26.88
C GLY A 4 -5.16 -49.56 25.74
N PHE A 5 -5.12 -48.24 25.55
CA PHE A 5 -4.19 -47.59 24.60
C PHE A 5 -2.75 -47.94 24.99
N THR A 6 -1.94 -48.29 24.01
CA THR A 6 -0.52 -48.52 24.23
C THR A 6 0.19 -47.17 24.39
N ILE A 7 1.29 -47.15 25.15
CA ILE A 7 2.12 -45.95 25.34
C ILE A 7 2.59 -45.42 23.98
N LEU A 8 2.88 -46.28 23.03
CA LEU A 8 3.27 -45.93 21.68
C LEU A 8 2.16 -45.17 20.94
N GLU A 9 0.92 -45.61 21.07
CA GLU A 9 -0.25 -45.00 20.43
C GLU A 9 -0.52 -43.58 20.97
N ILE A 10 -0.32 -43.39 22.27
CA ILE A 10 -0.41 -42.08 22.91
C ILE A 10 0.72 -41.17 22.40
N LEU A 11 1.96 -41.64 22.32
CA LEU A 11 3.09 -40.88 21.82
C LEU A 11 2.89 -40.42 20.35
N VAL A 12 2.42 -41.36 19.50
CA VAL A 12 2.14 -41.03 18.09
C VAL A 12 1.02 -40.02 17.99
N SER A 13 -0.04 -40.17 18.78
CA SER A 13 -1.16 -39.22 18.76
C SER A 13 -0.74 -37.80 19.20
N VAL A 14 0.05 -37.70 20.26
CA VAL A 14 0.55 -36.39 20.74
C VAL A 14 1.48 -35.73 19.74
N THR A 15 2.36 -36.50 19.08
CA THR A 15 3.24 -35.94 18.04
C THR A 15 2.46 -35.44 16.84
N LEU A 16 1.44 -36.18 16.37
CA LEU A 16 0.58 -35.77 15.26
C LEU A 16 -0.18 -34.47 15.59
N ILE A 17 -0.80 -34.42 16.78
CA ILE A 17 -1.49 -33.20 17.23
C ILE A 17 -0.54 -32.03 17.30
N SER A 18 0.68 -32.20 17.80
CA SER A 18 1.67 -31.15 17.92
C SER A 18 2.06 -30.58 16.54
N ILE A 19 2.22 -31.42 15.51
CA ILE A 19 2.53 -31.01 14.15
C ILE A 19 1.37 -30.17 13.57
N VAL A 20 0.14 -30.61 13.77
CA VAL A 20 -1.05 -29.90 13.29
C VAL A 20 -1.18 -28.53 13.95
N VAL A 21 -1.02 -28.47 15.28
CA VAL A 21 -1.08 -27.20 16.03
C VAL A 21 -0.01 -26.22 15.55
N LEU A 22 1.23 -26.69 15.38
CA LEU A 22 2.31 -25.84 14.85
C LEU A 22 2.00 -25.33 13.43
N GLY A 23 1.37 -26.16 12.59
CA GLY A 23 0.91 -25.77 11.25
C GLY A 23 -0.11 -24.64 11.32
N ILE A 24 -1.11 -24.76 12.18
CA ILE A 24 -2.16 -23.74 12.36
C ILE A 24 -1.57 -22.42 12.85
N VAL A 25 -0.69 -22.47 13.86
CA VAL A 25 -0.04 -21.26 14.40
C VAL A 25 0.78 -20.52 13.32
N ARG A 26 1.47 -21.27 12.45
CA ARG A 26 2.21 -20.65 11.32
C ARG A 26 1.29 -19.96 10.33
N ILE A 27 0.18 -20.59 9.95
CA ILE A 27 -0.80 -19.99 9.03
C ILE A 27 -1.40 -18.73 9.63
N GLU A 28 -1.75 -18.74 10.91
CA GLU A 28 -2.30 -17.57 11.59
C GLU A 28 -1.31 -16.40 11.64
N SER A 29 -0.04 -16.69 11.96
CA SER A 29 1.02 -15.68 11.95
C SER A 29 1.22 -15.06 10.56
N GLN A 30 1.21 -15.86 9.50
CA GLN A 30 1.29 -15.37 8.12
C GLN A 30 0.08 -14.50 7.74
N ASN A 31 -1.12 -14.93 8.12
CA ASN A 31 -2.33 -14.16 7.86
C ASN A 31 -2.32 -12.80 8.55
N GLN A 32 -1.82 -12.71 9.78
CA GLN A 32 -1.67 -11.44 10.49
C GLN A 32 -0.68 -10.51 9.78
N GLN A 33 0.47 -11.02 9.33
CA GLN A 33 1.45 -10.24 8.58
C GLN A 33 0.87 -9.71 7.26
N ILE A 34 0.14 -10.54 6.52
CA ILE A 34 -0.55 -10.14 5.29
C ILE A 34 -1.60 -9.07 5.59
N ALA A 35 -2.40 -9.24 6.65
CA ALA A 35 -3.41 -8.28 7.05
C ALA A 35 -2.79 -6.90 7.38
N HIS A 36 -1.69 -6.88 8.12
CA HIS A 36 -0.95 -5.64 8.42
C HIS A 36 -0.40 -4.98 7.16
N TYR A 37 0.19 -5.77 6.25
CA TYR A 37 0.71 -5.27 4.98
C TYR A 37 -0.40 -4.67 4.12
N ILE A 38 -1.53 -5.38 3.94
CA ILE A 38 -2.67 -4.89 3.16
C ILE A 38 -3.24 -3.62 3.78
N SER A 39 -3.44 -3.60 5.09
CA SER A 39 -3.96 -2.41 5.80
C SER A 39 -3.05 -1.19 5.60
N GLY A 40 -1.74 -1.37 5.77
CA GLY A 40 -0.75 -0.31 5.54
C GLY A 40 -0.76 0.19 4.09
N ARG A 41 -0.83 -0.73 3.14
CA ARG A 41 -0.89 -0.39 1.72
C ARG A 41 -2.17 0.35 1.33
N VAL A 42 -3.32 -0.12 1.79
CA VAL A 42 -4.62 0.55 1.54
C VAL A 42 -4.62 1.97 2.11
N LYS A 43 -4.13 2.15 3.32
CA LYS A 43 -3.98 3.48 3.93
C LYS A 43 -3.05 4.38 3.11
N SER A 44 -1.94 3.84 2.62
CA SER A 44 -1.02 4.57 1.75
C SER A 44 -1.66 4.95 0.42
N GLU A 45 -2.41 4.03 -0.22
CA GLU A 45 -3.11 4.31 -1.48
C GLU A 45 -4.20 5.38 -1.31
N LEU A 46 -4.99 5.32 -0.25
CA LEU A 46 -5.96 6.37 0.07
C LEU A 46 -5.27 7.73 0.25
N THR A 47 -4.12 7.74 0.89
CA THR A 47 -3.34 8.97 1.08
C THR A 47 -2.74 9.46 -0.24
N ASN A 48 -2.34 8.56 -1.14
CA ASN A 48 -1.81 8.90 -2.45
C ASN A 48 -2.82 9.63 -3.34
N THR A 49 -4.13 9.39 -3.13
CA THR A 49 -5.17 10.12 -3.87
C THR A 49 -5.08 11.64 -3.70
N LEU A 50 -4.58 12.10 -2.55
CA LEU A 50 -4.35 13.52 -2.28
C LEU A 50 -3.30 14.14 -3.20
N PHE A 51 -2.42 13.32 -3.78
CA PHE A 51 -1.35 13.74 -4.70
C PHE A 51 -1.72 13.60 -6.18
N LEU A 52 -2.93 13.16 -6.50
CA LEU A 52 -3.39 13.02 -7.90
C LEU A 52 -3.94 14.33 -8.50
N VAL A 53 -3.76 15.45 -7.81
CA VAL A 53 -4.17 16.77 -8.30
C VAL A 53 -3.25 17.27 -9.42
N PRO A 54 -3.75 18.13 -10.35
CA PRO A 54 -2.94 18.68 -11.45
C PRO A 54 -1.65 19.36 -11.00
N ARG A 55 -1.65 19.97 -9.83
CA ARG A 55 -0.49 20.68 -9.26
C ARG A 55 0.73 19.79 -9.03
N VAL A 56 0.55 18.48 -8.85
CA VAL A 56 1.65 17.53 -8.63
C VAL A 56 2.68 17.57 -9.76
N MET A 57 2.24 17.89 -10.98
CA MET A 57 3.12 17.96 -12.16
C MET A 57 4.18 19.07 -12.09
N ARG A 58 4.07 19.99 -11.14
CA ARG A 58 5.05 21.08 -10.95
C ARG A 58 6.25 20.67 -10.09
N TYR A 59 6.15 19.55 -9.36
CA TYR A 59 7.10 19.14 -8.34
C TYR A 59 7.81 17.83 -8.71
N ASN A 60 8.48 17.84 -9.87
CA ASN A 60 9.25 16.66 -10.30
C ASN A 60 10.55 16.52 -9.49
N LYS A 61 10.81 15.31 -9.00
CA LYS A 61 11.97 14.94 -8.17
C LYS A 61 12.01 15.62 -6.79
N GLU A 62 10.93 16.22 -6.35
CA GLU A 62 10.83 16.88 -5.06
C GLU A 62 9.97 16.06 -4.08
N GLU A 63 10.25 16.23 -2.79
CA GLU A 63 9.38 15.75 -1.72
C GLU A 63 8.47 16.88 -1.27
N LYS A 64 7.16 16.65 -1.34
CA LYS A 64 6.15 17.63 -0.96
C LYS A 64 5.11 17.01 -0.02
N SER A 65 4.55 17.86 0.84
CA SER A 65 3.42 17.50 1.69
C SER A 65 2.10 17.74 0.98
N ALA A 66 1.06 17.00 1.38
CA ALA A 66 -0.28 17.15 0.83
C ALA A 66 -0.86 18.55 1.06
N ASP A 67 -0.48 19.23 2.14
CA ASP A 67 -0.89 20.59 2.47
C ASP A 67 -0.60 21.60 1.33
N ILE A 68 0.57 21.53 0.72
CA ILE A 68 0.97 22.41 -0.37
C ILE A 68 0.13 22.19 -1.64
N LEU A 69 -0.22 20.93 -1.91
CA LEU A 69 -1.00 20.57 -3.10
C LEU A 69 -2.47 20.94 -2.95
N LEU A 70 -3.00 20.86 -1.72
CA LEU A 70 -4.41 21.04 -1.39
C LEU A 70 -4.71 22.40 -0.73
N GLU A 71 -3.92 23.41 -0.98
CA GLU A 71 -4.01 24.75 -0.40
C GLU A 71 -5.42 25.39 -0.45
N ARG A 72 -6.25 24.97 -1.42
CA ARG A 72 -7.64 25.43 -1.55
C ARG A 72 -8.66 24.67 -0.68
N LEU A 73 -8.28 23.52 -0.10
CA LEU A 73 -9.14 22.71 0.73
C LEU A 73 -8.93 23.02 2.23
N HIS A 74 -8.61 24.26 2.55
CA HIS A 74 -8.45 24.72 3.92
C HIS A 74 -9.80 24.65 4.64
N GLY A 75 -10.13 23.45 5.13
CA GLY A 75 -11.10 23.34 6.20
C GLY A 75 -10.53 23.92 7.48
N ASP A 76 -11.34 24.62 8.20
CA ASP A 76 -11.04 25.42 9.40
C ASP A 76 -10.57 24.58 10.63
N LYS A 77 -10.10 23.35 10.39
CA LYS A 77 -9.68 22.44 11.47
C LYS A 77 -8.16 22.26 11.46
N ASP A 78 -7.51 22.77 12.48
CA ASP A 78 -6.05 22.63 12.72
C ASP A 78 -5.56 21.18 12.65
N ILE A 79 -6.36 20.21 13.05
CA ILE A 79 -6.05 18.77 12.99
C ILE A 79 -5.86 18.31 11.55
N THR A 80 -6.76 18.71 10.65
CA THR A 80 -6.68 18.33 9.22
C THR A 80 -5.41 18.90 8.59
N ARG A 81 -5.08 20.15 8.89
CA ARG A 81 -3.89 20.81 8.39
C ARG A 81 -2.60 20.15 8.88
N LYS A 82 -2.56 19.75 10.16
CA LYS A 82 -1.43 19.03 10.75
C LYS A 82 -1.21 17.69 10.04
N THR A 83 -2.25 16.90 9.87
CA THR A 83 -2.19 15.60 9.19
C THR A 83 -1.74 15.75 7.73
N LEU A 84 -2.21 16.77 7.01
CA LEU A 84 -1.79 17.05 5.63
C LEU A 84 -0.31 17.44 5.54
N LYS A 85 0.22 18.19 6.51
CA LYS A 85 1.64 18.55 6.58
C LYS A 85 2.54 17.35 6.87
N GLU A 86 2.09 16.41 7.70
CA GLU A 86 2.82 15.19 8.03
C GLU A 86 2.82 14.20 6.85
N THR A 87 1.85 14.31 5.96
CA THR A 87 1.74 13.44 4.79
C THR A 87 2.63 13.92 3.66
N LYS A 88 3.82 13.32 3.54
CA LYS A 88 4.82 13.66 2.53
C LYS A 88 5.00 12.53 1.52
N ARG A 89 5.26 12.89 0.27
CA ARG A 89 5.60 11.95 -0.81
C ARG A 89 6.70 12.53 -1.68
N LYS A 90 7.64 11.68 -2.06
CA LYS A 90 8.61 12.02 -3.11
C LYS A 90 7.97 11.78 -4.47
N ILE A 91 7.88 12.83 -5.27
CA ILE A 91 7.19 12.83 -6.56
C ILE A 91 8.25 12.67 -7.65
N ASN A 92 8.10 11.67 -8.51
CA ASN A 92 8.89 11.52 -9.73
C ASN A 92 7.94 11.42 -10.91
N ILE A 93 8.16 12.28 -11.91
CA ILE A 93 7.34 12.33 -13.11
C ILE A 93 8.20 11.87 -14.28
N SER A 94 7.69 10.94 -15.07
CA SER A 94 8.37 10.47 -16.28
C SER A 94 8.27 11.50 -17.41
N ASP A 95 9.17 11.37 -18.38
CA ASP A 95 8.97 11.96 -19.69
C ASP A 95 7.71 11.39 -20.35
N PRO A 96 7.15 12.09 -21.36
CA PRO A 96 6.01 11.58 -22.10
C PRO A 96 6.28 10.19 -22.65
N LEU A 97 5.37 9.25 -22.35
CA LEU A 97 5.50 7.88 -22.82
C LEU A 97 5.06 7.81 -24.29
N PRO A 98 5.82 7.13 -25.15
CA PRO A 98 5.43 6.95 -26.55
C PRO A 98 4.19 6.05 -26.60
N ILE A 99 3.07 6.63 -26.89
CA ILE A 99 1.85 5.90 -27.24
C ILE A 99 1.87 5.82 -28.75
N GLY A 100 1.87 4.61 -29.32
CA GLY A 100 1.94 4.39 -30.75
C GLY A 100 1.23 5.44 -31.64
N LYS A 101 1.23 5.33 -32.91
CA LYS A 101 0.64 6.32 -33.84
C LYS A 101 -0.88 6.39 -33.69
N LEU A 102 -1.35 7.07 -32.63
CA LEU A 102 -2.76 7.43 -32.50
C LEU A 102 -3.02 8.73 -33.26
N PRO A 103 -4.15 8.86 -33.95
CA PRO A 103 -4.51 10.08 -34.69
C PRO A 103 -4.86 11.27 -33.77
N ILE A 104 -4.80 11.08 -32.48
CA ILE A 104 -5.16 12.08 -31.45
C ILE A 104 -3.88 12.45 -30.68
N PRO A 105 -3.61 13.75 -30.43
CA PRO A 105 -2.47 14.20 -29.64
C PRO A 105 -2.70 13.89 -28.14
N VAL A 106 -2.42 12.65 -27.73
CA VAL A 106 -2.54 12.21 -26.35
C VAL A 106 -1.15 12.09 -25.76
N GLU A 107 -0.91 12.77 -24.66
CA GLU A 107 0.31 12.69 -23.88
C GLU A 107 0.06 11.91 -22.58
N VAL A 108 0.80 10.82 -22.35
CA VAL A 108 0.74 10.05 -21.10
C VAL A 108 2.03 10.20 -20.35
N ARG A 109 1.94 10.55 -19.07
CA ARG A 109 3.07 10.60 -18.15
C ARG A 109 2.82 9.72 -16.94
N ALA A 110 3.84 9.01 -16.48
CA ALA A 110 3.78 8.27 -15.24
C ALA A 110 4.17 9.18 -14.07
N VAL A 111 3.35 9.22 -13.05
CA VAL A 111 3.61 9.88 -11.78
C VAL A 111 3.90 8.79 -10.75
N MET A 112 5.11 8.74 -10.24
CA MET A 112 5.54 7.83 -9.20
C MET A 112 5.57 8.55 -7.86
N LEU A 113 4.83 8.04 -6.89
CA LEU A 113 4.82 8.51 -5.52
C LEU A 113 5.60 7.53 -4.66
N LYS A 114 6.69 7.98 -4.07
CA LYS A 114 7.54 7.16 -3.19
C LYS A 114 7.28 7.50 -1.72
N SER A 115 6.98 6.46 -0.96
CA SER A 115 6.92 6.45 0.49
C SER A 115 7.33 5.05 0.96
N GLU A 116 6.86 4.60 2.10
CA GLU A 116 6.98 3.20 2.54
C GLU A 116 6.43 2.21 1.49
N TYR A 117 5.30 2.56 0.86
CA TYR A 117 4.71 1.82 -0.28
C TYR A 117 4.76 2.69 -1.53
N SER A 118 5.56 2.29 -2.50
CA SER A 118 5.66 3.01 -3.77
C SER A 118 4.43 2.74 -4.64
N ALA A 119 3.92 3.78 -5.29
CA ALA A 119 2.80 3.69 -6.22
C ALA A 119 3.13 4.42 -7.53
N ARG A 120 2.53 3.94 -8.62
CA ARG A 120 2.67 4.52 -9.95
C ARG A 120 1.29 4.75 -10.55
N TYR A 121 1.03 5.99 -10.99
CA TYR A 121 -0.20 6.41 -11.64
C TYR A 121 0.11 6.96 -13.02
N TYR A 122 -0.81 6.80 -13.95
CA TYR A 122 -0.68 7.34 -15.30
C TYR A 122 -1.62 8.51 -15.48
N ARG A 123 -1.08 9.62 -15.96
CA ARG A 123 -1.87 10.81 -16.27
C ARG A 123 -1.94 10.99 -17.77
N ILE A 124 -3.15 11.12 -18.26
CA ILE A 124 -3.45 11.35 -19.68
C ILE A 124 -3.83 12.83 -19.84
N LYS A 125 -3.21 13.46 -20.82
CA LYS A 125 -3.55 14.83 -21.24
C LYS A 125 -4.01 14.76 -22.70
N PHE A 126 -5.17 15.29 -22.95
CA PHE A 126 -5.76 15.46 -24.27
C PHE A 126 -5.49 16.85 -24.81
#